data_80a42ecddafef1be75112569f09422e4
#
_entry.id   80a42ecddafef1be75112569f09422e4
#
_cell.length_a   1.000
_cell.length_b   1.000
_cell.length_c   1.000
_cell.angle_alpha   90.00
_cell.angle_beta   90.00
_cell.angle_gamma   90.00
#
_symmetry.space_group_name_H-M   'P 1'
#
loop_
_entity.id
_entity.type
_entity.pdbx_description
1 polymer ?
#
loop_
_entity_poly.entity_id
_entity_poly.type
_entity_poly.pdbx_seq_one_letter_code
_entity_poly.pdbx_strand_id
1 'polypeptide(L)'
;ADKIGFTGYGELTVATDELEIELKAILDKKIGRTTHAMNFTLEPEWETTTKEGKVTTRTKLKYDINYGFSYNINKNWNLGAEVINRNVYIKEDQFTHSALFAGPTLAYSMDKFWINLSVSPQVAGLSNPENKSGMNLDEFTKMDVRLLFSYAF
;
A
#
# COMPACT_ATOMS: atom_id res chain seq x y z
N ALA A 1 2.45 -14.08 26.34
CA ALA A 1 3.19 -13.68 25.11
C ALA A 1 2.18 -13.34 24.04
N ASP A 2 2.27 -12.14 23.49
CA ASP A 2 1.38 -11.71 22.43
C ASP A 2 1.56 -12.61 21.21
N LYS A 3 0.46 -13.25 20.79
CA LYS A 3 0.48 -14.13 19.63
C LYS A 3 0.67 -13.27 18.37
N ILE A 4 1.15 -13.90 17.30
CA ILE A 4 1.16 -13.27 15.99
C ILE A 4 -0.30 -13.23 15.50
N GLY A 5 -0.78 -12.04 15.14
CA GLY A 5 -2.04 -11.85 14.45
C GLY A 5 -1.88 -12.16 12.96
N PHE A 6 -2.93 -12.69 12.34
CA PHE A 6 -3.03 -12.88 10.90
C PHE A 6 -4.42 -12.45 10.43
N THR A 7 -4.45 -11.65 9.37
CA THR A 7 -5.68 -11.24 8.69
C THR A 7 -5.51 -11.40 7.18
N GLY A 8 -6.47 -12.07 6.54
CA GLY A 8 -6.61 -12.12 5.10
C GLY A 8 -7.71 -11.17 4.64
N TYR A 9 -7.50 -10.50 3.52
CA TYR A 9 -8.48 -9.61 2.88
C TYR A 9 -8.53 -9.92 1.38
N GLY A 10 -9.71 -9.81 0.79
CA GLY A 10 -9.92 -9.94 -0.64
C GLY A 10 -10.99 -8.97 -1.11
N GLU A 11 -10.74 -8.30 -2.23
CA GLU A 11 -11.66 -7.38 -2.90
C GLU A 11 -11.71 -7.67 -4.39
N LEU A 12 -12.89 -7.47 -4.99
CA LEU A 12 -13.11 -7.56 -6.42
C LEU A 12 -13.71 -6.23 -6.89
N THR A 13 -12.99 -5.55 -7.76
CA THR A 13 -13.46 -4.33 -8.42
C THR A 13 -13.84 -4.64 -9.86
N VAL A 14 -15.07 -4.28 -10.25
CA VAL A 14 -15.58 -4.45 -11.60
C VAL A 14 -16.10 -3.11 -12.09
N ALA A 15 -15.49 -2.56 -13.12
CA ALA A 15 -15.94 -1.38 -13.84
C ALA A 15 -16.19 -1.72 -15.32
N THR A 16 -16.64 -0.76 -16.12
CA THR A 16 -16.97 -0.97 -17.53
C THR A 16 -15.76 -1.37 -18.37
N ASP A 17 -14.59 -0.88 -17.97
CA ASP A 17 -13.31 -1.00 -18.69
C ASP A 17 -12.19 -1.61 -17.83
N GLU A 18 -12.49 -2.00 -16.58
CA GLU A 18 -11.51 -2.49 -15.63
C GLU A 18 -12.04 -3.66 -14.82
N LEU A 19 -11.18 -4.65 -14.62
CA LEU A 19 -11.35 -5.73 -13.66
C LEU A 19 -10.09 -5.79 -12.78
N GLU A 20 -10.28 -5.73 -11.46
CA GLU A 20 -9.20 -5.81 -10.49
C GLU A 20 -9.56 -6.77 -9.36
N ILE A 21 -8.58 -7.53 -8.91
CA ILE A 21 -8.70 -8.41 -7.74
C ILE A 21 -7.60 -8.01 -6.76
N GLU A 22 -7.95 -7.55 -5.56
CA GLU A 22 -6.98 -7.32 -4.50
C GLU A 22 -6.98 -8.49 -3.51
N LEU A 23 -5.79 -9.03 -3.22
CA LEU A 23 -5.54 -10.01 -2.16
C LEU A 23 -4.52 -9.43 -1.20
N LYS A 24 -4.84 -9.44 0.11
CA LYS A 24 -3.94 -8.90 1.13
C LYS A 24 -3.77 -9.87 2.30
N ALA A 25 -2.53 -10.09 2.70
CA ALA A 25 -2.16 -10.82 3.90
C ALA A 25 -1.48 -9.85 4.88
N ILE A 26 -1.99 -9.80 6.10
CA ILE A 26 -1.50 -8.91 7.16
C ILE A 26 -1.02 -9.78 8.32
N LEU A 27 0.22 -9.58 8.72
CA LEU A 27 0.81 -10.18 9.92
C LEU A 27 1.10 -9.07 10.92
N ASP A 28 0.68 -9.23 12.16
CA ASP A 28 1.03 -8.27 13.21
C ASP A 28 1.49 -8.95 14.49
N LYS A 29 2.29 -8.22 15.26
CA LYS A 29 2.75 -8.64 16.58
C LYS A 29 2.95 -7.46 17.49
N LYS A 30 2.35 -7.54 18.67
CA LYS A 30 2.62 -6.61 19.76
C LYS A 30 3.74 -7.12 20.65
N ILE A 31 4.69 -6.27 21.00
CA ILE A 31 5.81 -6.57 21.90
C ILE A 31 5.91 -5.43 22.90
N GLY A 32 5.34 -5.62 24.09
CA GLY A 32 5.27 -4.57 25.11
C GLY A 32 4.50 -3.34 24.63
N ARG A 33 5.18 -2.20 24.49
CA ARG A 33 4.60 -0.94 24.00
C ARG A 33 4.72 -0.74 22.50
N THR A 34 5.30 -1.70 21.77
CA THR A 34 5.46 -1.61 20.32
C THR A 34 4.54 -2.56 19.58
N THR A 35 4.07 -2.16 18.40
CA THR A 35 3.37 -3.02 17.45
C THR A 35 4.14 -3.02 16.14
N HIS A 36 4.34 -4.20 15.59
CA HIS A 36 4.97 -4.45 14.30
C HIS A 36 3.93 -5.06 13.38
N ALA A 37 3.82 -4.57 12.16
CA ALA A 37 2.92 -5.12 11.15
C ALA A 37 3.66 -5.29 9.82
N MET A 38 3.35 -6.37 9.11
CA MET A 38 3.83 -6.62 7.77
C MET A 38 2.63 -6.95 6.87
N ASN A 39 2.50 -6.24 5.77
CA ASN A 39 1.43 -6.44 4.80
C ASN A 39 2.02 -6.85 3.46
N PHE A 40 1.39 -7.84 2.84
CA PHE A 40 1.64 -8.27 1.47
C PHE A 40 0.36 -8.06 0.69
N THR A 41 0.43 -7.28 -0.38
CA THR A 41 -0.69 -7.05 -1.29
C THR A 41 -0.34 -7.59 -2.66
N LEU A 42 -1.28 -8.24 -3.32
CA LEU A 42 -1.20 -8.70 -4.70
C LEU A 42 -2.48 -8.27 -5.42
N GLU A 43 -2.34 -7.56 -6.54
CA GLU A 43 -3.44 -6.90 -7.23
C GLU A 43 -3.27 -7.06 -8.75
N PRO A 44 -3.72 -8.18 -9.34
CA PRO A 44 -3.88 -8.30 -10.79
C PRO A 44 -5.01 -7.40 -11.29
N GLU A 45 -4.72 -6.64 -12.34
CA GLU A 45 -5.60 -5.66 -12.99
C GLU A 45 -5.62 -5.91 -14.50
N TRP A 46 -6.81 -5.86 -15.07
CA TRP A 46 -7.05 -5.92 -16.51
C TRP A 46 -7.84 -4.67 -16.94
N GLU A 47 -7.17 -3.79 -17.64
CA GLU A 47 -7.73 -2.53 -18.16
C GLU A 47 -7.98 -2.66 -19.66
N THR A 48 -9.20 -2.35 -20.11
CA THR A 48 -9.61 -2.44 -21.51
C THR A 48 -9.87 -1.05 -22.08
N THR A 49 -9.14 -0.69 -23.13
CA THR A 49 -9.31 0.60 -23.82
C THR A 49 -9.80 0.36 -25.24
N THR A 50 -10.82 1.11 -25.66
CA THR A 50 -11.30 1.10 -27.03
C THR A 50 -10.92 2.41 -27.73
N LYS A 51 -10.04 2.34 -28.73
CA LYS A 51 -9.63 3.48 -29.55
C LYS A 51 -9.89 3.14 -31.03
N GLU A 52 -10.59 4.01 -31.74
CA GLU A 52 -10.90 3.88 -33.18
C GLU A 52 -11.51 2.51 -33.55
N GLY A 53 -12.38 1.97 -32.66
CA GLY A 53 -13.00 0.65 -32.85
C GLY A 53 -12.09 -0.55 -32.56
N LYS A 54 -10.84 -0.33 -32.16
CA LYS A 54 -9.91 -1.38 -31.74
C LYS A 54 -9.92 -1.50 -30.22
N VAL A 55 -10.22 -2.71 -29.73
CA VAL A 55 -10.16 -3.05 -28.32
C VAL A 55 -8.75 -3.54 -27.98
N THR A 56 -8.16 -2.96 -26.93
CA THR A 56 -6.86 -3.37 -26.41
C THR A 56 -6.97 -3.59 -24.90
N THR A 57 -6.53 -4.74 -24.42
CA THR A 57 -6.47 -5.04 -22.99
C THR A 57 -5.03 -4.92 -22.50
N ARG A 58 -4.81 -4.14 -21.43
CA ARG A 58 -3.54 -4.03 -20.72
C ARG A 58 -3.63 -4.81 -19.42
N THR A 59 -2.61 -5.60 -19.14
CA THR A 59 -2.56 -6.42 -17.93
C THR A 59 -1.46 -5.89 -17.02
N LYS A 60 -1.82 -5.52 -15.80
CA LYS A 60 -0.88 -5.11 -14.77
C LYS A 60 -0.95 -6.08 -13.59
N LEU A 61 0.18 -6.28 -12.94
CA LEU A 61 0.27 -6.96 -11.67
C LEU A 61 0.94 -6.01 -10.67
N LYS A 62 0.16 -5.46 -9.78
CA LYS A 62 0.67 -4.65 -8.67
C LYS A 62 0.95 -5.57 -7.47
N TYR A 63 2.06 -5.36 -6.79
CA TYR A 63 2.36 -6.07 -5.55
C TYR A 63 3.17 -5.20 -4.61
N ASP A 64 2.71 -5.13 -3.36
CA ASP A 64 3.28 -4.28 -2.34
C ASP A 64 3.77 -5.10 -1.15
N ILE A 65 4.91 -4.71 -0.60
CA ILE A 65 5.43 -5.21 0.67
C ILE A 65 5.58 -4.04 1.61
N ASN A 66 4.82 -4.05 2.72
CA ASN A 66 4.79 -2.95 3.66
C ASN A 66 5.20 -3.45 5.04
N TYR A 67 6.02 -2.66 5.71
CA TYR A 67 6.35 -2.87 7.10
C TYR A 67 6.04 -1.60 7.91
N GLY A 68 5.26 -1.77 8.97
CA GLY A 68 4.90 -0.71 9.90
C GLY A 68 5.38 -1.03 11.31
N PHE A 69 5.85 0.01 11.98
CA PHE A 69 6.21 -0.01 13.39
C PHE A 69 5.47 1.11 14.10
N SER A 70 4.89 0.84 15.26
CA SER A 70 4.32 1.88 16.11
C SER A 70 4.65 1.69 17.58
N TYR A 71 4.79 2.81 18.30
CA TYR A 71 5.04 2.87 19.72
C TYR A 71 3.88 3.54 20.44
N ASN A 72 3.33 2.89 21.48
CA ASN A 72 2.24 3.42 22.28
C ASN A 72 2.81 4.46 23.27
N ILE A 73 2.63 5.76 22.94
CA ILE A 73 3.03 6.87 23.83
C ILE A 73 2.20 6.82 25.12
N ASN A 74 0.88 6.66 24.95
CA ASN A 74 -0.07 6.49 26.07
C ASN A 74 -1.28 5.66 25.59
N LYS A 75 -2.38 5.67 26.36
CA LYS A 75 -3.59 4.89 26.04
C LYS A 75 -4.24 5.25 24.72
N ASN A 76 -4.06 6.50 24.26
CA ASN A 76 -4.75 7.04 23.10
C ASN A 76 -3.83 7.31 21.91
N TRP A 77 -2.57 7.64 22.14
CA TRP A 77 -1.63 8.08 21.12
C TRP A 77 -0.57 7.03 20.79
N ASN A 78 -0.42 6.80 19.49
CA ASN A 78 0.62 5.97 18.92
C ASN A 78 1.41 6.79 17.88
N LEU A 79 2.74 6.73 17.97
CA LEU A 79 3.65 7.29 16.98
C LEU A 79 4.41 6.14 16.32
N GLY A 80 4.53 6.19 15.02
CA GLY A 80 5.18 5.11 14.28
C GLY A 80 5.87 5.59 13.01
N ALA A 81 6.30 4.62 12.24
CA ALA A 81 6.84 4.79 10.91
C ALA A 81 6.45 3.60 10.04
N GLU A 82 6.38 3.82 8.74
CA GLU A 82 6.16 2.76 7.76
C GLU A 82 7.18 2.83 6.64
N VAL A 83 7.46 1.67 6.06
CA VAL A 83 8.22 1.51 4.83
C VAL A 83 7.36 0.70 3.87
N ILE A 84 7.20 1.20 2.65
CA ILE A 84 6.35 0.59 1.62
C ILE A 84 7.20 0.40 0.37
N ASN A 85 7.33 -0.84 -0.09
CA ASN A 85 7.86 -1.14 -1.41
C ASN A 85 6.68 -1.44 -2.35
N ARG A 86 6.48 -0.58 -3.34
CA ARG A 86 5.46 -0.72 -4.38
C ARG A 86 6.07 -1.18 -5.67
N ASN A 87 5.39 -2.09 -6.33
CA ASN A 87 5.84 -2.67 -7.59
C ASN A 87 4.65 -2.82 -8.55
N VAL A 88 4.87 -2.45 -9.81
CA VAL A 88 3.91 -2.62 -10.90
C VAL A 88 4.60 -3.31 -12.06
N TYR A 89 4.22 -4.54 -12.33
CA TYR A 89 4.64 -5.28 -13.52
C TYR A 89 3.61 -5.08 -14.63
N ILE A 90 4.07 -4.60 -15.79
CA ILE A 90 3.25 -4.41 -16.98
C ILE A 90 3.61 -5.50 -17.98
N LYS A 91 2.64 -6.37 -18.28
CA LYS A 91 2.87 -7.56 -19.10
C LYS A 91 3.27 -7.24 -20.53
N GLU A 92 2.63 -6.24 -21.13
CA GLU A 92 2.85 -5.83 -22.53
C GLU A 92 4.25 -5.26 -22.73
N ASP A 93 4.77 -4.55 -21.74
CA ASP A 93 6.10 -3.92 -21.75
C ASP A 93 7.18 -4.85 -21.17
N GLN A 94 6.79 -5.97 -20.54
CA GLN A 94 7.65 -6.92 -19.81
C GLN A 94 8.55 -6.20 -18.80
N PHE A 95 8.00 -5.20 -18.13
CA PHE A 95 8.76 -4.32 -17.27
C PHE A 95 8.12 -4.15 -15.89
N THR A 96 8.99 -3.97 -14.88
CA THR A 96 8.56 -3.70 -13.50
C THR A 96 8.99 -2.29 -13.10
N HIS A 97 8.01 -1.44 -12.79
CA HIS A 97 8.25 -0.24 -12.02
C HIS A 97 8.34 -0.59 -10.54
N SER A 98 9.28 0.01 -9.82
CA SER A 98 9.44 -0.20 -8.39
C SER A 98 9.86 1.07 -7.69
N ALA A 99 9.24 1.33 -6.52
CA ALA A 99 9.57 2.48 -5.70
C ALA A 99 9.49 2.14 -4.21
N LEU A 100 10.30 2.82 -3.42
CA LEU A 100 10.33 2.74 -1.97
C LEU A 100 9.78 4.04 -1.38
N PHE A 101 8.83 3.90 -0.47
CA PHE A 101 8.27 4.98 0.33
C PHE A 101 8.60 4.74 1.80
N ALA A 102 8.84 5.81 2.54
CA ALA A 102 9.02 5.70 3.98
C ALA A 102 8.60 6.99 4.66
N GLY A 103 7.94 6.87 5.81
CA GLY A 103 7.51 8.05 6.53
C GLY A 103 6.86 7.80 7.88
N PRO A 104 6.58 8.87 8.63
CA PRO A 104 5.96 8.79 9.94
C PRO A 104 4.46 8.45 9.86
N THR A 105 3.98 7.83 10.93
CA THR A 105 2.56 7.59 11.18
C THR A 105 2.18 8.09 12.56
N LEU A 106 0.99 8.65 12.67
CA LEU A 106 0.41 9.11 13.94
C LEU A 106 -1.01 8.57 14.06
N ALA A 107 -1.29 7.86 15.13
CA ALA A 107 -2.63 7.36 15.40
C ALA A 107 -3.15 7.85 16.75
N TYR A 108 -4.44 8.14 16.77
CA TYR A 108 -5.20 8.46 17.98
C TYR A 108 -6.40 7.52 18.08
N SER A 109 -6.63 6.93 19.23
CA SER A 109 -7.74 6.02 19.47
C SER A 109 -8.44 6.30 20.80
N MET A 110 -9.76 6.15 20.78
CA MET A 110 -10.67 6.14 21.93
C MET A 110 -11.56 4.89 21.83
N ASP A 111 -12.42 4.66 22.82
CA ASP A 111 -13.22 3.42 22.91
C ASP A 111 -14.01 3.08 21.63
N LYS A 112 -14.59 4.11 20.97
CA LYS A 112 -15.42 3.93 19.78
C LYS A 112 -14.86 4.58 18.51
N PHE A 113 -13.72 5.24 18.58
CA PHE A 113 -13.18 6.03 17.49
C PHE A 113 -11.68 5.84 17.37
N TRP A 114 -11.20 5.73 16.14
CA TRP A 114 -9.77 5.86 15.87
C TRP A 114 -9.52 6.64 14.58
N ILE A 115 -8.40 7.31 14.54
CA ILE A 115 -7.88 8.03 13.38
C ILE A 115 -6.40 7.73 13.22
N ASN A 116 -5.94 7.54 11.99
CA ASN A 116 -4.55 7.34 11.65
C ASN A 116 -4.16 8.22 10.47
N LEU A 117 -3.09 8.97 10.63
CA LEU A 117 -2.46 9.76 9.58
C LEU A 117 -1.10 9.15 9.28
N SER A 118 -0.82 8.88 8.00
CA SER A 118 0.51 8.55 7.51
C SER A 118 0.93 9.49 6.39
N VAL A 119 2.23 9.82 6.37
CA VAL A 119 2.84 10.67 5.35
C VAL A 119 4.12 9.98 4.88
N SER A 120 4.08 9.42 3.69
CA SER A 120 5.13 8.55 3.14
C SER A 120 5.65 9.10 1.82
N PRO A 121 6.68 9.99 1.84
CA PRO A 121 7.37 10.40 0.62
C PRO A 121 8.06 9.22 -0.05
N GLN A 122 8.16 9.27 -1.38
CA GLN A 122 9.01 8.37 -2.14
C GLN A 122 10.48 8.69 -1.81
N VAL A 123 11.20 7.72 -1.25
CA VAL A 123 12.61 7.88 -0.86
C VAL A 123 13.56 7.33 -1.91
N ALA A 124 13.11 6.40 -2.75
CA ALA A 124 13.88 5.89 -3.88
C ALA A 124 12.97 5.29 -4.96
N GLY A 125 13.32 5.51 -6.22
CA GLY A 125 12.87 4.72 -7.36
C GLY A 125 13.84 3.56 -7.55
N LEU A 126 13.38 2.33 -7.30
CA LEU A 126 14.22 1.14 -7.39
C LEU A 126 14.33 0.59 -8.81
N SER A 127 13.28 0.77 -9.60
CA SER A 127 13.24 0.40 -11.01
C SER A 127 12.37 1.39 -11.80
N ASN A 128 12.94 2.00 -12.81
CA ASN A 128 12.27 2.92 -13.72
C ASN A 128 12.96 2.85 -15.10
N PRO A 129 12.26 2.38 -16.16
CA PRO A 129 12.86 2.23 -17.48
C PRO A 129 13.13 3.56 -18.17
N GLU A 130 12.28 4.55 -17.94
CA GLU A 130 12.25 5.79 -18.70
C GLU A 130 13.11 6.88 -18.06
N ASN A 131 13.29 6.82 -16.74
CA ASN A 131 14.01 7.87 -16.02
C ASN A 131 15.01 7.28 -15.01
N LYS A 132 16.27 7.60 -15.18
CA LYS A 132 17.37 7.21 -14.27
C LYS A 132 17.55 8.16 -13.09
N SER A 133 16.64 9.10 -12.86
CA SER A 133 16.63 9.96 -11.68
C SER A 133 16.18 9.17 -10.45
N GLY A 134 16.66 9.51 -9.28
CA GLY A 134 16.50 8.73 -8.04
C GLY A 134 15.06 8.47 -7.53
N MET A 135 14.01 8.91 -8.27
CA MET A 135 12.59 8.65 -8.00
C MET A 135 11.92 8.08 -9.25
N ASN A 136 10.92 7.23 -9.08
CA ASN A 136 10.05 6.77 -10.14
C ASN A 136 8.74 7.56 -10.11
N LEU A 137 8.68 8.68 -10.83
CA LEU A 137 7.52 9.56 -10.91
C LEU A 137 6.65 9.29 -12.15
N ASP A 138 7.04 8.36 -13.00
CA ASP A 138 6.28 7.97 -14.17
C ASP A 138 5.10 7.06 -13.79
N GLU A 139 5.30 6.18 -12.82
CA GLU A 139 4.25 5.28 -12.32
C GLU A 139 3.72 5.67 -10.93
N PHE A 140 4.55 6.28 -10.09
CA PHE A 140 4.22 6.56 -8.70
C PHE A 140 4.20 8.04 -8.35
N THR A 141 3.44 8.39 -7.32
CA THR A 141 3.42 9.75 -6.76
C THR A 141 4.71 10.06 -5.99
N LYS A 142 5.03 11.34 -5.86
CA LYS A 142 6.17 11.81 -5.04
C LYS A 142 5.94 11.57 -3.54
N MET A 143 4.71 11.60 -3.11
CA MET A 143 4.32 11.48 -1.69
C MET A 143 2.94 10.83 -1.58
N ASP A 144 2.80 9.91 -0.67
CA ASP A 144 1.53 9.31 -0.27
C ASP A 144 1.11 9.87 1.09
N VAL A 145 -0.11 10.38 1.17
CA VAL A 145 -0.72 10.86 2.42
C VAL A 145 -2.03 10.15 2.61
N ARG A 146 -2.13 9.38 3.72
CA ARG A 146 -3.35 8.63 4.04
C ARG A 146 -3.92 9.06 5.38
N LEU A 147 -5.20 9.35 5.38
CA LEU A 147 -5.99 9.60 6.57
C LEU A 147 -7.09 8.54 6.66
N LEU A 148 -7.00 7.70 7.66
CA LEU A 148 -7.99 6.68 7.94
C LEU A 148 -8.71 7.01 9.24
N PHE A 149 -10.00 6.77 9.30
CA PHE A 149 -10.76 6.87 10.53
C PHE A 149 -11.83 5.77 10.60
N SER A 150 -12.21 5.40 11.80
CA SER A 150 -13.32 4.48 12.06
C SER A 150 -14.10 4.92 13.30
N TYR A 151 -15.38 4.69 13.25
CA TYR A 151 -16.29 4.91 14.38
C TYR A 151 -17.20 3.70 14.56
N ALA A 152 -17.27 3.18 15.78
CA ALA A 152 -18.16 2.09 16.16
C ALA A 152 -19.43 2.66 16.83
N PHE A 153 -20.61 2.33 16.32
CA PHE A 153 -21.92 2.74 16.82
C PHE A 153 -22.35 1.96 18.05
#